data_6a23643ed976a23386007f9497ff027d
#
_entry.id   6a23643ed976a23386007f9497ff027d
#
_cell.length_a   1.000
_cell.length_b   1.000
_cell.length_c   1.000
_cell.angle_alpha   90.00
_cell.angle_beta   90.00
_cell.angle_gamma   90.00
#
_symmetry.space_group_name_H-M   'P 1'
#
loop_
_entity.id
_entity.type
_entity.pdbx_description
1 polymer ?
#
loop_
_entity_poly.entity_id
_entity_poly.type
_entity_poly.pdbx_seq_one_letter_code
_entity_poly.pdbx_strand_id
1 'polypeptide(L)'
;EPSIPSATNRRVISYRLTLAAPAVLSMVGGETSTVDTRPCISGSTVLGTLAWRWLGQQRPACADPAGNPEFRRFFLDGSVRWLNAYAESQNGKRLLPCPLSMVRRKNELDLAFDQASPFFEDQVKEEPNTQWKPLDLPFVRLKETEDAEGMVFRLRGLQPKSTTRLHHTRDDREAGRSKNGVMFSYVALDAGERFIGHILCET
;
A
#
# COMPACT_ATOMS: atom_id res chain seq x y z
N GLU A 1 -25.89 25.16 14.58
CA GLU A 1 -25.50 23.76 14.77
C GLU A 1 -25.18 23.18 13.42
N PRO A 2 -23.98 22.61 13.21
CA PRO A 2 -23.68 21.91 11.96
C PRO A 2 -24.54 20.64 11.91
N SER A 3 -25.45 20.58 10.96
CA SER A 3 -26.25 19.38 10.69
C SER A 3 -25.30 18.23 10.29
N ILE A 4 -25.29 17.17 11.08
CA ILE A 4 -24.61 15.91 10.74
C ILE A 4 -25.25 15.42 9.43
N PRO A 5 -24.48 15.27 8.33
CA PRO A 5 -25.04 14.77 7.09
C PRO A 5 -25.63 13.38 7.34
N SER A 6 -26.86 13.17 6.89
CA SER A 6 -27.55 11.88 6.97
C SER A 6 -26.65 10.77 6.43
N ALA A 7 -26.62 9.62 7.10
CA ALA A 7 -25.82 8.47 6.72
C ALA A 7 -26.11 8.11 5.25
N THR A 8 -25.25 8.52 4.34
CA THR A 8 -25.28 8.08 2.94
C THR A 8 -25.13 6.56 2.94
N ASN A 9 -26.06 5.88 2.32
CA ASN A 9 -26.07 4.43 2.24
C ASN A 9 -24.87 4.01 1.35
N ARG A 10 -23.75 3.65 1.99
CA ARG A 10 -22.51 3.28 1.30
C ARG A 10 -22.38 1.77 1.23
N ARG A 11 -22.12 1.26 0.05
CA ARG A 11 -21.76 -0.15 -0.14
C ARG A 11 -20.24 -0.28 -0.24
N VAL A 12 -19.70 -1.31 0.42
CA VAL A 12 -18.28 -1.65 0.37
C VAL A 12 -18.13 -2.95 -0.40
N ILE A 13 -17.35 -2.92 -1.47
CA ILE A 13 -16.95 -4.11 -2.23
C ILE A 13 -15.50 -4.43 -1.85
N SER A 14 -15.27 -5.60 -1.28
CA SER A 14 -13.91 -6.09 -1.01
C SER A 14 -13.43 -6.97 -2.15
N TYR A 15 -12.18 -6.79 -2.55
CA TYR A 15 -11.56 -7.61 -3.59
C TYR A 15 -10.14 -8.03 -3.17
N ARG A 16 -9.68 -9.12 -3.77
CA ARG A 16 -8.32 -9.62 -3.63
C ARG A 16 -7.61 -9.57 -4.97
N LEU A 17 -6.36 -9.10 -4.94
CA LEU A 17 -5.45 -9.13 -6.07
C LEU A 17 -4.31 -10.09 -5.76
N THR A 18 -3.92 -10.87 -6.75
CA THR A 18 -2.71 -11.70 -6.71
C THR A 18 -1.83 -11.30 -7.89
N LEU A 19 -0.57 -11.00 -7.64
CA LEU A 19 0.37 -10.68 -8.70
C LEU A 19 0.71 -11.94 -9.48
N ALA A 20 0.31 -11.99 -10.75
CA ALA A 20 0.63 -13.10 -11.65
C ALA A 20 2.10 -13.05 -12.13
N ALA A 21 2.71 -11.88 -12.09
CA ALA A 21 4.11 -11.62 -12.44
C ALA A 21 4.68 -10.56 -11.51
N PRO A 22 6.02 -10.42 -11.43
CA PRO A 22 6.63 -9.34 -10.66
C PRO A 22 6.16 -7.97 -11.17
N ALA A 23 5.89 -7.05 -10.24
CA ALA A 23 5.36 -5.72 -10.55
C ALA A 23 6.21 -4.60 -9.93
N VAL A 24 6.53 -3.59 -10.74
CA VAL A 24 7.17 -2.35 -10.29
C VAL A 24 6.10 -1.28 -10.19
N LEU A 25 5.86 -0.81 -8.97
CA LEU A 25 4.94 0.28 -8.66
C LEU A 25 5.76 1.49 -8.25
N SER A 26 6.30 2.19 -9.24
CA SER A 26 7.29 3.26 -9.04
C SER A 26 6.89 4.27 -7.95
N MET A 27 7.84 4.60 -7.10
CA MET A 27 7.76 5.74 -6.20
C MET A 27 8.36 6.97 -6.88
N VAL A 28 7.67 8.10 -6.77
CA VAL A 28 8.21 9.39 -7.22
C VAL A 28 9.22 9.87 -6.17
N GLY A 29 10.46 10.14 -6.57
CA GLY A 29 11.48 10.73 -5.68
C GLY A 29 12.61 9.79 -5.23
N GLY A 30 12.79 8.63 -5.87
CA GLY A 30 13.95 7.78 -5.64
C GLY A 30 15.25 8.36 -6.24
N GLU A 31 16.39 7.82 -5.84
CA GLU A 31 17.67 8.12 -6.45
C GLU A 31 17.64 7.77 -7.95
N THR A 32 18.39 8.53 -8.76
CA THR A 32 18.38 8.37 -10.23
C THR A 32 18.80 6.99 -10.72
N SER A 33 19.48 6.22 -9.89
CA SER A 33 20.00 4.87 -10.22
C SER A 33 19.13 3.72 -9.71
N THR A 34 18.16 3.98 -8.82
CA THR A 34 17.30 2.96 -8.23
C THR A 34 15.84 3.37 -8.30
N VAL A 35 15.01 2.51 -8.87
CA VAL A 35 13.55 2.68 -8.87
C VAL A 35 12.96 1.78 -7.80
N ASP A 36 12.56 2.39 -6.69
CA ASP A 36 11.86 1.69 -5.62
C ASP A 36 10.41 1.41 -5.96
N THR A 37 9.86 0.36 -5.36
CA THR A 37 8.47 -0.03 -5.52
C THR A 37 7.67 0.26 -4.26
N ARG A 38 6.43 0.73 -4.45
CA ARG A 38 5.49 0.89 -3.34
C ARG A 38 5.12 -0.49 -2.79
N PRO A 39 5.03 -0.64 -1.47
CA PRO A 39 4.61 -1.90 -0.86
C PRO A 39 3.10 -2.15 -0.95
N CYS A 40 2.35 -1.31 -1.64
CA CYS A 40 0.90 -1.40 -1.82
C CYS A 40 0.50 -1.06 -3.25
N ILE A 41 -0.68 -1.53 -3.68
CA ILE A 41 -1.25 -1.16 -4.98
C ILE A 41 -2.18 0.03 -4.75
N SER A 42 -1.87 1.17 -5.36
CA SER A 42 -2.70 2.37 -5.20
C SER A 42 -4.10 2.18 -5.81
N GLY A 43 -5.09 2.82 -5.20
CA GLY A 43 -6.46 2.84 -5.75
C GLY A 43 -6.50 3.42 -7.17
N SER A 44 -5.65 4.41 -7.46
CA SER A 44 -5.52 4.97 -8.82
C SER A 44 -4.99 3.96 -9.84
N THR A 45 -4.05 3.08 -9.43
CA THR A 45 -3.57 1.99 -10.30
C THR A 45 -4.68 1.00 -10.62
N VAL A 46 -5.47 0.61 -9.61
CA VAL A 46 -6.61 -0.28 -9.80
C VAL A 46 -7.66 0.36 -10.70
N LEU A 47 -8.04 1.61 -10.41
CA LEU A 47 -8.98 2.40 -11.21
C LEU A 47 -8.53 2.48 -12.67
N GLY A 48 -7.29 2.90 -12.91
CA GLY A 48 -6.76 3.05 -14.28
C GLY A 48 -6.74 1.74 -15.05
N THR A 49 -6.36 0.65 -14.39
CA THR A 49 -6.34 -0.70 -15.00
C THR A 49 -7.77 -1.15 -15.41
N LEU A 50 -8.75 -0.93 -14.55
CA LEU A 50 -10.13 -1.33 -14.81
C LEU A 50 -10.80 -0.41 -15.83
N ALA A 51 -10.52 0.90 -15.80
CA ALA A 51 -10.98 1.84 -16.82
C ALA A 51 -10.45 1.47 -18.20
N TRP A 52 -9.14 1.16 -18.31
CA TRP A 52 -8.53 0.72 -19.55
C TRP A 52 -9.15 -0.59 -20.07
N ARG A 53 -9.37 -1.56 -19.18
CA ARG A 53 -10.02 -2.83 -19.52
C ARG A 53 -11.46 -2.63 -19.98
N TRP A 54 -12.22 -1.76 -19.31
CA TRP A 54 -13.60 -1.43 -19.68
C TRP A 54 -13.63 -0.85 -21.08
N LEU A 55 -12.77 0.12 -21.41
CA LEU A 55 -12.65 0.70 -22.75
C LEU A 55 -12.31 -0.36 -23.81
N GLY A 56 -11.40 -1.27 -23.50
CA GLY A 56 -11.01 -2.35 -24.41
C GLY A 56 -12.12 -3.37 -24.70
N GLN A 57 -13.15 -3.44 -23.85
CA GLN A 57 -14.29 -4.34 -24.03
C GLN A 57 -15.45 -3.70 -24.83
N GLN A 58 -15.45 -2.37 -25.02
CA GLN A 58 -16.51 -1.71 -25.77
C GLN A 58 -16.46 -2.09 -27.25
N ARG A 59 -17.63 -2.46 -27.80
CA ARG A 59 -17.80 -2.75 -29.24
C ARG A 59 -19.13 -2.14 -29.73
N PRO A 60 -19.14 -1.12 -30.59
CA PRO A 60 -17.94 -0.42 -31.12
C PRO A 60 -17.15 0.34 -30.05
N ALA A 61 -15.91 0.72 -30.38
CA ALA A 61 -15.05 1.47 -29.48
C ALA A 61 -15.74 2.75 -29.01
N CYS A 62 -15.64 3.04 -27.71
CA CYS A 62 -16.20 4.26 -27.13
C CYS A 62 -15.36 5.46 -27.56
N ALA A 63 -15.92 6.31 -28.43
CA ALA A 63 -15.22 7.49 -28.96
C ALA A 63 -15.08 8.62 -27.92
N ASP A 64 -16.06 8.77 -27.04
CA ASP A 64 -16.04 9.74 -25.93
C ASP A 64 -16.35 9.04 -24.59
N PRO A 65 -15.32 8.52 -23.91
CA PRO A 65 -15.51 7.90 -22.60
C PRO A 65 -16.05 8.86 -21.54
N ALA A 66 -15.66 10.13 -21.59
CA ALA A 66 -16.08 11.12 -20.60
C ALA A 66 -17.55 11.48 -20.73
N GLY A 67 -18.11 11.40 -21.93
CA GLY A 67 -19.53 11.57 -22.21
C GLY A 67 -20.37 10.33 -21.90
N ASN A 68 -19.76 9.16 -21.71
CA ASN A 68 -20.49 7.95 -21.35
C ASN A 68 -20.90 7.98 -19.87
N PRO A 69 -22.22 7.92 -19.53
CA PRO A 69 -22.69 8.05 -18.16
C PRO A 69 -22.17 6.94 -17.22
N GLU A 70 -22.05 5.71 -17.71
CA GLU A 70 -21.57 4.57 -16.94
C GLU A 70 -20.07 4.72 -16.64
N PHE A 71 -19.26 5.03 -17.66
CA PHE A 71 -17.83 5.26 -17.49
C PHE A 71 -17.58 6.41 -16.51
N ARG A 72 -18.32 7.52 -16.66
CA ARG A 72 -18.22 8.68 -15.80
C ARG A 72 -18.52 8.32 -14.35
N ARG A 73 -19.61 7.59 -14.09
CA ARG A 73 -20.02 7.16 -12.75
C ARG A 73 -18.98 6.26 -12.10
N PHE A 74 -18.42 5.29 -12.84
CA PHE A 74 -17.47 4.36 -12.25
C PHE A 74 -16.07 4.93 -12.06
N PHE A 75 -15.63 5.84 -12.95
CA PHE A 75 -14.22 6.21 -13.00
C PHE A 75 -13.92 7.70 -12.85
N LEU A 76 -14.90 8.61 -13.02
CA LEU A 76 -14.62 10.04 -13.11
C LEU A 76 -15.31 10.92 -12.08
N ASP A 77 -16.56 10.66 -11.70
CA ASP A 77 -17.37 11.57 -10.88
C ASP A 77 -17.21 11.43 -9.37
N GLY A 78 -16.46 10.41 -8.92
CA GLY A 78 -16.21 10.16 -7.51
C GLY A 78 -17.31 9.40 -6.76
N SER A 79 -18.41 9.00 -7.42
CA SER A 79 -19.45 8.14 -6.85
C SER A 79 -18.90 6.77 -6.45
N VAL A 80 -17.81 6.35 -7.09
CA VAL A 80 -17.08 5.14 -6.77
C VAL A 80 -15.66 5.49 -6.35
N ARG A 81 -15.29 5.18 -5.12
CA ARG A 81 -13.96 5.45 -4.56
C ARG A 81 -13.14 4.19 -4.50
N TRP A 82 -12.02 4.20 -5.19
CA TRP A 82 -11.07 3.09 -5.28
C TRP A 82 -9.99 3.27 -4.21
N LEU A 83 -10.06 2.48 -3.13
CA LEU A 83 -9.08 2.57 -2.05
C LEU A 83 -7.83 1.75 -2.38
N ASN A 84 -6.72 2.09 -1.72
CA ASN A 84 -5.48 1.33 -1.86
C ASN A 84 -5.67 -0.12 -1.42
N ALA A 85 -5.09 -1.04 -2.17
CA ALA A 85 -5.00 -2.43 -1.77
C ALA A 85 -3.69 -2.65 -0.99
N TYR A 86 -3.84 -3.15 0.24
CA TYR A 86 -2.73 -3.43 1.14
C TYR A 86 -2.47 -4.92 1.22
N ALA A 87 -1.24 -5.29 1.59
CA ALA A 87 -0.82 -6.68 1.65
C ALA A 87 -1.77 -7.53 2.50
N GLU A 88 -1.95 -8.76 2.08
CA GLU A 88 -2.73 -9.78 2.79
C GLU A 88 -1.82 -10.53 3.77
N SER A 89 -2.25 -10.66 5.01
CA SER A 89 -1.56 -11.47 6.00
C SER A 89 -1.71 -12.97 5.70
N GLN A 90 -0.86 -13.80 6.31
CA GLN A 90 -0.97 -15.27 6.20
C GLN A 90 -2.35 -15.83 6.57
N ASN A 91 -3.10 -15.11 7.42
CA ASN A 91 -4.45 -15.50 7.86
C ASN A 91 -5.55 -14.91 6.96
N GLY A 92 -5.22 -14.40 5.78
CA GLY A 92 -6.20 -13.87 4.83
C GLY A 92 -6.80 -12.51 5.21
N LYS A 93 -6.23 -11.80 6.19
CA LYS A 93 -6.70 -10.47 6.61
C LYS A 93 -5.86 -9.37 5.95
N ARG A 94 -6.52 -8.27 5.59
CA ARG A 94 -5.85 -7.06 5.09
C ARG A 94 -4.98 -6.46 6.19
N LEU A 95 -3.75 -6.14 5.86
CA LEU A 95 -2.86 -5.40 6.74
C LEU A 95 -3.21 -3.90 6.71
N LEU A 96 -2.82 -3.19 7.74
CA LEU A 96 -2.98 -1.74 7.81
C LEU A 96 -1.63 -1.06 7.60
N PRO A 97 -1.57 0.13 6.97
CA PRO A 97 -0.36 0.93 6.94
C PRO A 97 0.11 1.19 8.37
N CYS A 98 1.42 1.09 8.60
CA CYS A 98 1.99 1.41 9.91
C CYS A 98 1.91 2.92 10.14
N PRO A 99 1.24 3.39 11.21
CA PRO A 99 1.28 4.79 11.58
C PRO A 99 2.70 5.23 11.92
N LEU A 100 3.06 6.46 11.56
CA LEU A 100 4.38 7.03 11.85
C LEU A 100 4.63 7.22 13.34
N SER A 101 3.55 7.28 14.14
CA SER A 101 3.61 7.37 15.61
C SER A 101 4.00 6.06 16.28
N MET A 102 4.07 4.96 15.54
CA MET A 102 4.39 3.67 16.13
C MET A 102 5.88 3.54 16.41
N VAL A 103 6.19 3.18 17.64
CA VAL A 103 7.57 2.95 18.13
C VAL A 103 7.67 1.61 18.83
N ARG A 104 8.88 1.14 18.97
CA ARG A 104 9.23 -0.08 19.72
C ARG A 104 10.41 0.17 20.63
N ARG A 105 10.55 -0.64 21.66
CA ARG A 105 11.81 -0.71 22.39
C ARG A 105 12.92 -1.27 21.49
N LYS A 106 14.12 -0.75 21.63
CA LYS A 106 15.27 -1.10 20.77
C LYS A 106 15.51 -2.62 20.68
N ASN A 107 15.32 -3.33 21.77
CA ASN A 107 15.62 -4.76 21.87
C ASN A 107 14.38 -5.67 21.79
N GLU A 108 13.18 -5.10 21.63
CA GLU A 108 11.93 -5.84 21.50
C GLU A 108 11.37 -5.68 20.08
N LEU A 109 11.16 -6.80 19.43
CA LEU A 109 10.65 -6.81 18.05
C LEU A 109 9.14 -7.06 17.97
N ASP A 110 8.55 -7.55 19.06
CA ASP A 110 7.16 -8.05 19.04
C ASP A 110 6.13 -7.08 19.64
N LEU A 111 6.59 -6.05 20.34
CA LEU A 111 5.72 -5.06 20.95
C LEU A 111 5.96 -3.68 20.33
N ALA A 112 4.87 -2.99 20.04
CA ALA A 112 4.92 -1.60 19.64
C ALA A 112 3.92 -0.76 20.41
N PHE A 113 4.25 0.50 20.51
CA PHE A 113 3.53 1.51 21.27
C PHE A 113 3.20 2.66 20.33
N ASP A 114 2.06 3.28 20.54
CA ASP A 114 1.66 4.48 19.80
C ASP A 114 2.05 5.72 20.60
N GLN A 115 3.03 6.49 20.10
CA GLN A 115 3.45 7.76 20.73
C GLN A 115 2.31 8.79 20.81
N ALA A 116 1.29 8.68 19.97
CA ALA A 116 0.13 9.56 20.03
C ALA A 116 -0.86 9.16 21.14
N SER A 117 -0.66 8.02 21.78
CA SER A 117 -1.50 7.56 22.89
C SER A 117 -1.07 8.20 24.21
N PRO A 118 -2.01 8.68 25.03
CA PRO A 118 -1.69 9.16 26.39
C PRO A 118 -0.95 8.13 27.25
N PHE A 119 -1.21 6.84 27.05
CA PHE A 119 -0.53 5.76 27.77
C PHE A 119 0.97 5.68 27.48
N PHE A 120 1.44 6.22 26.37
CA PHE A 120 2.86 6.22 26.05
C PHE A 120 3.68 7.11 26.99
N GLU A 121 3.13 8.24 27.42
CA GLU A 121 3.80 9.13 28.38
C GLU A 121 4.05 8.42 29.70
N ASP A 122 3.13 7.58 30.17
CA ASP A 122 3.27 6.84 31.40
C ASP A 122 4.32 5.73 31.25
N GLN A 123 4.37 5.06 30.12
CA GLN A 123 5.43 4.08 29.80
C GLN A 123 6.83 4.71 29.80
N VAL A 124 6.96 5.93 29.27
CA VAL A 124 8.24 6.65 29.27
C VAL A 124 8.67 7.04 30.69
N LYS A 125 7.71 7.40 31.54
CA LYS A 125 8.00 7.73 32.97
C LYS A 125 8.43 6.50 33.74
N GLU A 126 7.78 5.36 33.51
CA GLU A 126 8.10 4.08 34.17
C GLU A 126 9.45 3.52 33.74
N GLU A 127 9.83 3.78 32.47
CA GLU A 127 11.06 3.26 31.89
C GLU A 127 11.97 4.36 31.31
N PRO A 128 12.51 5.27 32.13
CA PRO A 128 13.22 6.48 31.66
C PRO A 128 14.51 6.18 30.87
N ASN A 129 15.08 4.98 31.02
CA ASN A 129 16.32 4.58 30.35
C ASN A 129 16.07 3.74 29.07
N THR A 130 14.82 3.55 28.70
CA THR A 130 14.47 2.77 27.51
C THR A 130 14.72 3.57 26.24
N GLN A 131 15.48 2.98 25.31
CA GLN A 131 15.66 3.54 23.97
C GLN A 131 14.50 3.16 23.07
N TRP A 132 13.70 4.15 22.70
CA TRP A 132 12.61 4.01 21.76
C TRP A 132 13.11 4.21 20.32
N LYS A 133 12.62 3.40 19.38
CA LYS A 133 12.93 3.51 17.96
C LYS A 133 11.64 3.51 17.14
N PRO A 134 11.59 4.30 16.05
CA PRO A 134 10.49 4.19 15.10
C PRO A 134 10.32 2.75 14.62
N LEU A 135 9.07 2.39 14.35
CA LEU A 135 8.75 1.12 13.75
C LEU A 135 8.86 1.28 12.21
N ASP A 136 10.01 0.90 11.67
CA ASP A 136 10.28 1.00 10.23
C ASP A 136 9.71 -0.21 9.48
N LEU A 137 8.38 -0.27 9.42
CA LEU A 137 7.63 -1.31 8.73
C LEU A 137 6.50 -0.69 7.91
N PRO A 138 6.28 -1.11 6.66
CA PRO A 138 5.23 -0.54 5.84
C PRO A 138 3.82 -0.89 6.33
N PHE A 139 3.66 -2.07 6.94
CA PHE A 139 2.37 -2.56 7.41
C PHE A 139 2.45 -3.20 8.78
N VAL A 140 1.33 -3.10 9.48
CA VAL A 140 1.13 -3.70 10.79
C VAL A 140 -0.15 -4.52 10.81
N ARG A 141 -0.13 -5.56 11.61
CA ARG A 141 -1.32 -6.28 12.05
C ARG A 141 -1.51 -5.99 13.52
N LEU A 142 -2.60 -5.36 13.85
CA LEU A 142 -3.01 -5.18 15.23
C LEU A 142 -3.59 -6.52 15.72
N LYS A 143 -3.04 -7.05 16.79
CA LYS A 143 -3.64 -8.11 17.59
C LYS A 143 -3.98 -7.48 18.93
N GLU A 144 -5.26 -7.34 19.20
CA GLU A 144 -5.72 -6.97 20.53
C GLU A 144 -5.23 -8.04 21.51
N THR A 145 -4.46 -7.65 22.48
CA THR A 145 -4.18 -8.46 23.68
C THR A 145 -5.04 -7.90 24.79
N GLU A 146 -5.85 -8.74 25.39
CA GLU A 146 -6.70 -8.43 26.56
C GLU A 146 -5.86 -8.31 27.83
N ASP A 147 -4.72 -7.66 27.79
CA ASP A 147 -3.98 -7.36 29.00
C ASP A 147 -4.52 -6.07 29.61
N ALA A 148 -5.00 -6.17 30.83
CA ALA A 148 -5.93 -5.28 31.53
C ALA A 148 -5.42 -3.86 31.84
N GLU A 149 -4.25 -3.42 31.37
CA GLU A 149 -3.64 -2.15 31.78
C GLU A 149 -3.19 -1.23 30.63
N GLY A 150 -3.73 -1.40 29.46
CA GLY A 150 -3.42 -0.51 28.32
C GLY A 150 -3.38 -1.26 27.01
N MET A 151 -3.75 -0.59 25.91
CA MET A 151 -3.72 -1.20 24.58
C MET A 151 -2.27 -1.43 24.14
N VAL A 152 -1.71 -2.58 24.49
CA VAL A 152 -0.44 -3.06 23.95
C VAL A 152 -0.74 -3.81 22.66
N PHE A 153 -0.22 -3.31 21.55
CA PHE A 153 -0.41 -3.96 20.25
C PHE A 153 0.73 -4.93 20.01
N ARG A 154 0.45 -6.21 19.95
CA ARG A 154 1.41 -7.16 19.37
C ARG A 154 1.44 -6.97 17.86
N LEU A 155 2.54 -6.45 17.37
CA LEU A 155 2.72 -6.21 15.96
C LEU A 155 3.49 -7.38 15.32
N ARG A 156 2.91 -7.96 14.29
CA ARG A 156 3.71 -8.61 13.26
C ARG A 156 3.77 -7.66 12.07
N GLY A 157 4.91 -7.01 11.91
CA GLY A 157 5.20 -6.31 10.69
C GLY A 157 5.35 -7.32 9.55
N LEU A 158 4.70 -7.03 8.43
CA LEU A 158 4.81 -7.78 7.21
C LEU A 158 5.14 -6.80 6.10
N GLN A 159 6.20 -7.12 5.37
CA GLN A 159 6.52 -6.45 4.13
C GLN A 159 6.24 -7.43 2.99
N PRO A 160 5.56 -7.02 1.90
CA PRO A 160 5.45 -7.84 0.71
C PRO A 160 6.83 -8.21 0.21
N LYS A 161 6.99 -9.43 -0.27
CA LYS A 161 8.26 -9.86 -0.84
C LYS A 161 8.55 -9.06 -2.09
N SER A 162 9.82 -8.68 -2.23
CA SER A 162 10.29 -7.95 -3.38
C SER A 162 11.69 -8.41 -3.77
N THR A 163 11.99 -8.35 -5.05
CA THR A 163 13.29 -8.71 -5.60
C THR A 163 13.89 -7.50 -6.30
N THR A 164 15.15 -7.21 -6.01
CA THR A 164 15.92 -6.18 -6.73
C THR A 164 16.54 -6.79 -7.98
N ARG A 165 16.30 -6.16 -9.13
CA ARG A 165 16.91 -6.54 -10.40
C ARG A 165 17.83 -5.45 -10.88
N LEU A 166 19.05 -5.84 -11.20
CA LEU A 166 20.07 -4.97 -11.74
C LEU A 166 20.00 -4.99 -13.28
N HIS A 167 20.03 -3.82 -13.87
CA HIS A 167 20.03 -3.62 -15.31
C HIS A 167 21.24 -2.78 -15.73
N HIS A 168 21.70 -3.03 -16.95
CA HIS A 168 22.76 -2.27 -17.59
C HIS A 168 22.22 -1.61 -18.87
N THR A 169 22.55 -0.37 -19.10
CA THR A 169 22.31 0.25 -20.40
C THR A 169 23.31 -0.32 -21.40
N ARG A 170 22.83 -0.88 -22.50
CA ARG A 170 23.66 -1.34 -23.61
C ARG A 170 23.63 -0.28 -24.70
N ASP A 171 24.75 0.43 -24.91
CA ASP A 171 24.89 1.41 -25.98
C ASP A 171 25.23 0.76 -27.34
N ASP A 172 25.76 -0.47 -27.29
CA ASP A 172 26.16 -1.21 -28.47
C ASP A 172 25.60 -2.63 -28.43
N ARG A 173 24.64 -2.91 -29.34
CA ARG A 173 23.98 -4.22 -29.45
C ARG A 173 24.93 -5.31 -29.93
N GLU A 174 25.98 -4.94 -30.74
CA GLU A 174 26.89 -5.91 -31.33
C GLU A 174 28.03 -6.31 -30.38
N ALA A 175 28.54 -5.36 -29.59
CA ALA A 175 29.67 -5.62 -28.69
C ALA A 175 29.26 -6.10 -27.29
N GLY A 176 27.97 -6.01 -26.92
CA GLY A 176 27.46 -6.42 -25.61
C GLY A 176 28.07 -5.69 -24.41
N ARG A 177 28.78 -4.57 -24.65
CA ARG A 177 29.45 -3.78 -23.63
C ARG A 177 28.68 -2.49 -23.36
N SER A 178 28.54 -2.12 -22.09
CA SER A 178 28.06 -0.80 -21.69
C SER A 178 29.19 0.22 -21.90
N LYS A 179 28.98 1.21 -22.78
CA LYS A 179 29.96 2.23 -23.07
C LYS A 179 30.17 3.21 -21.93
N ASN A 180 29.15 3.46 -21.12
CA ASN A 180 29.16 4.45 -20.04
C ASN A 180 28.90 3.87 -18.64
N GLY A 181 28.86 2.53 -18.50
CA GLY A 181 28.76 1.89 -17.19
C GLY A 181 27.51 2.26 -16.38
N VAL A 182 26.46 2.78 -17.01
CA VAL A 182 25.22 3.16 -16.31
C VAL A 182 24.49 1.91 -15.89
N MET A 183 24.53 1.64 -14.59
CA MET A 183 23.78 0.60 -13.94
C MET A 183 22.58 1.22 -13.26
N PHE A 184 21.43 0.57 -13.39
CA PHE A 184 20.23 0.96 -12.66
C PHE A 184 19.53 -0.28 -12.12
N SER A 185 18.83 -0.12 -11.01
CA SER A 185 18.11 -1.21 -10.37
C SER A 185 16.64 -0.91 -10.27
N TYR A 186 15.84 -1.96 -10.38
CA TYR A 186 14.42 -1.92 -10.07
C TYR A 186 14.13 -2.86 -8.92
N VAL A 187 13.40 -2.37 -7.94
CA VAL A 187 12.77 -3.20 -6.93
C VAL A 187 11.38 -3.57 -7.43
N ALA A 188 11.09 -4.84 -7.54
CA ALA A 188 9.79 -5.34 -7.98
C ALA A 188 9.14 -6.18 -6.88
N LEU A 189 7.84 -6.01 -6.65
CA LEU A 189 7.05 -6.93 -5.85
C LEU A 189 7.05 -8.31 -6.54
N ASP A 190 7.18 -9.37 -5.75
CA ASP A 190 7.28 -10.72 -6.29
C ASP A 190 5.92 -11.23 -6.81
N ALA A 191 5.98 -12.13 -7.78
CA ALA A 191 4.82 -12.89 -8.21
C ALA A 191 4.26 -13.71 -7.03
N GLY A 192 2.94 -13.86 -6.96
CA GLY A 192 2.26 -14.56 -5.88
C GLY A 192 1.91 -13.69 -4.68
N GLU A 193 2.46 -12.47 -4.57
CA GLU A 193 2.07 -11.54 -3.51
C GLU A 193 0.58 -11.18 -3.63
N ARG A 194 -0.10 -11.11 -2.47
CA ARG A 194 -1.55 -10.90 -2.38
C ARG A 194 -1.88 -9.62 -1.66
N PHE A 195 -2.89 -8.92 -2.19
CA PHE A 195 -3.35 -7.64 -1.67
C PHE A 195 -4.88 -7.64 -1.56
N ILE A 196 -5.40 -7.00 -0.52
CA ILE A 196 -6.83 -6.79 -0.33
C ILE A 196 -7.12 -5.31 -0.43
N GLY A 197 -8.06 -4.96 -1.30
CA GLY A 197 -8.56 -3.60 -1.50
C GLY A 197 -10.06 -3.51 -1.29
N HIS A 198 -10.54 -2.27 -1.18
CA HIS A 198 -11.95 -1.97 -1.04
C HIS A 198 -12.36 -0.90 -2.03
N ILE A 199 -13.58 -1.01 -2.51
CA ILE A 199 -14.25 -0.01 -3.33
C ILE A 199 -15.46 0.48 -2.55
N LEU A 200 -15.59 1.78 -2.40
CA LEU A 200 -16.74 2.41 -1.76
C LEU A 200 -17.66 2.93 -2.86
N CYS A 201 -18.90 2.51 -2.85
CA CYS A 201 -19.92 2.98 -3.78
C CYS A 201 -20.96 3.80 -3.01
N GLU A 202 -21.24 5.01 -3.48
CA GLU A 202 -22.36 5.81 -3.01
C GLU A 202 -23.62 5.36 -3.78
N THR A 203 -24.67 4.99 -3.05
CA THR A 203 -25.96 4.55 -3.63
C THR A 203 -26.95 5.68 -3.61
#